data_f6a19aae1817949f9c200b8f57c1cee0
#
_entry.id   f6a19aae1817949f9c200b8f57c1cee0
#
_cell.length_a   1.000
_cell.length_b   1.000
_cell.length_c   1.000
_cell.angle_alpha   90.00
_cell.angle_beta   90.00
_cell.angle_gamma   90.00
#
_symmetry.space_group_name_H-M   'P 1'
#
loop_
_entity.id
_entity.type
_entity.pdbx_description
1 polymer ?
#
loop_
_entity_poly.entity_id
_entity_poly.type
_entity_poly.pdbx_seq_one_letter_code
_entity_poly.pdbx_strand_id
1 'polypeptide(L)'
;MDLMVVKFGGTSVGDGSRIKKAAQSVVNEYMKGSQVVVVVSAVNKTTDELIGLSNDAIGSSLTNKQKAEIMAMGELTSARLFSATIKSLGVKSEFIDPYNELWPIITDSNSLEAKIDLNATNKNAEGIKELVNQGVIPVICGFLGKGPAGEITTLGRGGSDVTAFLMGHCLDANEVIIVTDVDGVMSTDPNKIEGAELLDAISVEELRDLATHGAQVLHPHALKYKDPLISAKIINFANGDLTSKGTSILGPFEGEMLKCVTLYKDPISLIAIVGEAMLKKVGLMAKLTTALANDGINILGMSAGQNSITVFVNKADSNKAYLLLHQLVIETDVLSSLSLGRDTAMITFVSPDIIETPGIISDITEPLRKNNINILEITSSQTAVVLFVDWEDGEKAHKLITEVLE
;
A
#
# COMPACT_ATOMS: atom_id res chain seq x y z
N MET A 1 27.93 14.19 2.32
CA MET A 1 27.02 14.36 3.49
C MET A 1 25.80 13.54 3.15
N ASP A 2 25.37 12.71 4.09
CA ASP A 2 24.20 11.87 3.84
C ASP A 2 22.94 12.72 3.98
N LEU A 3 22.10 12.69 2.96
CA LEU A 3 20.80 13.36 2.94
C LEU A 3 19.72 12.38 3.41
N MET A 4 18.98 12.76 4.41
CA MET A 4 17.81 12.00 4.87
C MET A 4 16.53 12.80 4.78
N VAL A 5 15.46 12.13 4.36
CA VAL A 5 14.09 12.67 4.42
C VAL A 5 13.38 12.03 5.60
N VAL A 6 12.90 12.84 6.52
CA VAL A 6 12.28 12.37 7.77
C VAL A 6 10.82 12.82 7.82
N LYS A 7 9.90 11.87 7.84
CA LYS A 7 8.47 12.18 7.98
C LYS A 7 8.00 11.92 9.40
N PHE A 8 7.34 12.91 9.96
CA PHE A 8 6.66 12.80 11.26
C PHE A 8 5.14 12.69 11.08
N GLY A 9 4.56 11.58 11.56
CA GLY A 9 3.12 11.36 11.56
C GLY A 9 2.36 12.30 12.51
N GLY A 10 1.05 12.42 12.34
CA GLY A 10 0.21 13.32 13.14
C GLY A 10 0.32 13.09 14.65
N THR A 11 0.42 11.83 15.09
CA THR A 11 0.66 11.48 16.51
C THR A 11 2.04 11.92 16.97
N SER A 12 3.07 11.86 16.11
CA SER A 12 4.44 12.28 16.43
C SER A 12 4.59 13.79 16.59
N VAL A 13 3.69 14.57 15.99
CA VAL A 13 3.59 16.03 16.14
C VAL A 13 2.32 16.47 16.88
N GLY A 14 1.73 15.57 17.68
CA GLY A 14 0.39 15.71 18.25
C GLY A 14 0.22 16.82 19.30
N ASP A 15 1.31 17.35 19.84
CA ASP A 15 1.31 18.48 20.77
C ASP A 15 2.68 19.19 20.75
N GLY A 16 2.75 20.35 21.47
CA GLY A 16 3.97 21.16 21.50
C GLY A 16 5.19 20.44 22.09
N SER A 17 5.02 19.53 23.04
CA SER A 17 6.13 18.76 23.63
C SER A 17 6.67 17.72 22.64
N ARG A 18 5.78 17.09 21.89
CA ARG A 18 6.12 16.13 20.82
C ARG A 18 6.81 16.84 19.66
N ILE A 19 6.30 18.00 19.23
CA ILE A 19 6.96 18.82 18.19
C ILE A 19 8.37 19.19 18.63
N LYS A 20 8.56 19.60 19.90
CA LYS A 20 9.90 19.95 20.43
C LYS A 20 10.83 18.75 20.44
N LYS A 21 10.36 17.56 20.85
CA LYS A 21 11.15 16.32 20.83
C LYS A 21 11.52 15.91 19.41
N ALA A 22 10.58 15.97 18.47
CA ALA A 22 10.81 15.67 17.05
C ALA A 22 11.82 16.66 16.43
N ALA A 23 11.66 17.96 16.65
CA ALA A 23 12.61 18.96 16.17
C ALA A 23 14.01 18.78 16.78
N GLN A 24 14.10 18.39 18.06
CA GLN A 24 15.39 18.09 18.70
C GLN A 24 16.08 16.90 18.06
N SER A 25 15.36 15.81 17.71
CA SER A 25 15.95 14.65 17.03
C SER A 25 16.51 15.02 15.65
N VAL A 26 15.81 15.90 14.90
CA VAL A 26 16.27 16.44 13.62
C VAL A 26 17.53 17.29 13.80
N VAL A 27 17.54 18.20 14.77
CA VAL A 27 18.69 19.06 15.06
C VAL A 27 19.90 18.22 15.50
N ASN A 28 19.70 17.17 16.28
CA ASN A 28 20.77 16.28 16.69
C ASN A 28 21.46 15.62 15.49
N GLU A 29 20.69 15.12 14.51
CA GLU A 29 21.26 14.53 13.29
C GLU A 29 21.94 15.58 12.41
N TYR A 30 21.34 16.76 12.25
CA TYR A 30 21.95 17.87 11.53
C TYR A 30 23.32 18.26 12.16
N MET A 31 23.42 18.31 13.48
CA MET A 31 24.66 18.64 14.20
C MET A 31 25.73 17.56 14.08
N LYS A 32 25.35 16.30 13.76
CA LYS A 32 26.32 15.23 13.42
C LYS A 32 26.86 15.36 11.99
N GLY A 33 26.34 16.29 11.18
CA GLY A 33 26.78 16.56 9.81
C GLY A 33 25.89 15.99 8.74
N SER A 34 24.74 15.40 9.07
CA SER A 34 23.73 14.96 8.10
C SER A 34 22.95 16.12 7.54
N GLN A 35 22.54 16.04 6.28
CA GLN A 35 21.54 16.93 5.69
C GLN A 35 20.16 16.34 5.95
N VAL A 36 19.19 17.17 6.37
CA VAL A 36 17.85 16.68 6.75
C VAL A 36 16.77 17.50 6.08
N VAL A 37 15.83 16.81 5.45
CA VAL A 37 14.57 17.35 4.95
C VAL A 37 13.44 16.75 5.79
N VAL A 38 12.57 17.61 6.31
CA VAL A 38 11.47 17.20 7.18
C VAL A 38 10.15 17.24 6.41
N VAL A 39 9.34 16.21 6.56
CA VAL A 39 7.94 16.17 6.09
C VAL A 39 7.04 16.03 7.31
N VAL A 40 6.01 16.85 7.43
CA VAL A 40 5.08 16.80 8.56
C VAL A 40 3.65 16.56 8.13
N SER A 41 2.94 15.75 8.90
CA SER A 41 1.48 15.63 8.82
C SER A 41 0.81 16.71 9.67
N ALA A 42 -0.50 16.84 9.55
CA ALA A 42 -1.30 17.67 10.46
C ALA A 42 -1.09 17.27 11.93
N VAL A 43 -1.24 18.23 12.83
CA VAL A 43 -1.15 17.99 14.27
C VAL A 43 -2.29 17.10 14.73
N ASN A 44 -1.99 15.92 15.24
CA ASN A 44 -2.96 14.96 15.78
C ASN A 44 -4.14 14.68 14.79
N LYS A 45 -5.39 14.94 15.22
CA LYS A 45 -6.62 14.75 14.43
C LYS A 45 -7.17 16.04 13.83
N THR A 46 -6.35 17.09 13.70
CA THR A 46 -6.79 18.39 13.21
C THR A 46 -7.49 18.32 11.85
N THR A 47 -7.02 17.49 10.93
CA THR A 47 -7.66 17.31 9.62
C THR A 47 -9.09 16.77 9.75
N ASP A 48 -9.30 15.75 10.62
CA ASP A 48 -10.63 15.16 10.85
C ASP A 48 -11.57 16.18 11.54
N GLU A 49 -11.05 16.95 12.48
CA GLU A 49 -11.81 18.00 13.18
C GLU A 49 -12.24 19.10 12.22
N LEU A 50 -11.35 19.55 11.32
CA LEU A 50 -11.66 20.55 10.29
C LEU A 50 -12.69 20.05 9.29
N ILE A 51 -12.60 18.77 8.87
CA ILE A 51 -13.60 18.14 8.02
C ILE A 51 -14.96 18.08 8.72
N GLY A 52 -14.99 17.64 9.99
CA GLY A 52 -16.21 17.58 10.79
C GLY A 52 -16.87 18.96 10.89
N LEU A 53 -16.11 19.97 11.31
CA LEU A 53 -16.58 21.36 11.41
C LEU A 53 -17.12 21.90 10.07
N SER A 54 -16.45 21.56 8.96
CA SER A 54 -16.87 22.00 7.63
C SER A 54 -18.19 21.35 7.20
N ASN A 55 -18.33 20.05 7.49
CA ASN A 55 -19.57 19.30 7.18
C ASN A 55 -20.75 19.85 8.01
N ASP A 56 -20.52 20.17 9.29
CA ASP A 56 -21.54 20.72 10.17
C ASP A 56 -21.96 22.14 9.73
N ALA A 57 -21.01 22.96 9.28
CA ALA A 57 -21.27 24.34 8.91
C ALA A 57 -21.84 24.49 7.49
N ILE A 58 -21.41 23.66 6.53
CA ILE A 58 -21.66 23.86 5.09
C ILE A 58 -22.53 22.71 4.51
N GLY A 59 -22.37 21.50 5.04
CA GLY A 59 -23.09 20.31 4.58
C GLY A 59 -22.78 19.95 3.13
N SER A 60 -23.82 19.56 2.39
CA SER A 60 -23.70 19.10 0.99
C SER A 60 -23.25 20.18 -0.02
N SER A 61 -23.19 21.43 0.41
CA SER A 61 -22.71 22.53 -0.45
C SER A 61 -21.19 22.70 -0.45
N LEU A 62 -20.47 21.95 0.40
CA LEU A 62 -19.02 21.96 0.47
C LEU A 62 -18.41 21.37 -0.80
N THR A 63 -17.73 22.20 -1.57
CA THR A 63 -17.03 21.74 -2.78
C THR A 63 -15.72 21.03 -2.44
N ASN A 64 -15.26 20.11 -3.32
CA ASN A 64 -13.98 19.41 -3.15
C ASN A 64 -12.79 20.37 -3.02
N LYS A 65 -12.81 21.49 -3.77
CA LYS A 65 -11.78 22.52 -3.67
C LYS A 65 -11.75 23.16 -2.28
N GLN A 66 -12.90 23.62 -1.77
CA GLN A 66 -12.99 24.19 -0.42
C GLN A 66 -12.57 23.17 0.64
N LYS A 67 -12.95 21.89 0.47
CA LYS A 67 -12.56 20.84 1.38
C LYS A 67 -11.05 20.65 1.39
N ALA A 68 -10.39 20.63 0.23
CA ALA A 68 -8.93 20.51 0.13
C ALA A 68 -8.21 21.70 0.82
N GLU A 69 -8.69 22.93 0.58
CA GLU A 69 -8.15 24.15 1.20
C GLU A 69 -8.29 24.13 2.73
N ILE A 70 -9.41 23.67 3.26
CA ILE A 70 -9.65 23.58 4.71
C ILE A 70 -8.78 22.47 5.32
N MET A 71 -8.73 21.29 4.70
CA MET A 71 -7.90 20.17 5.15
C MET A 71 -6.42 20.57 5.23
N ALA A 72 -5.93 21.35 4.27
CA ALA A 72 -4.53 21.79 4.22
C ALA A 72 -4.10 22.60 5.46
N MET A 73 -5.01 23.24 6.16
CA MET A 73 -4.70 24.06 7.33
C MET A 73 -4.00 23.27 8.45
N GLY A 74 -4.22 21.97 8.52
CA GLY A 74 -3.53 21.10 9.46
C GLY A 74 -2.02 21.04 9.21
N GLU A 75 -1.62 20.70 8.00
CA GLU A 75 -0.22 20.63 7.59
C GLU A 75 0.45 21.99 7.52
N LEU A 76 -0.27 23.01 7.06
CA LEU A 76 0.22 24.39 7.05
C LEU A 76 0.59 24.89 8.46
N THR A 77 -0.21 24.55 9.46
CA THR A 77 0.06 24.87 10.87
C THR A 77 1.25 24.06 11.39
N SER A 78 1.27 22.77 11.14
CA SER A 78 2.31 21.86 11.60
C SER A 78 3.69 22.25 11.07
N ALA A 79 3.83 22.53 9.77
CA ALA A 79 5.10 22.90 9.17
C ALA A 79 5.66 24.22 9.76
N ARG A 80 4.79 25.22 9.98
CA ARG A 80 5.19 26.48 10.60
C ARG A 80 5.68 26.30 12.04
N LEU A 81 4.94 25.53 12.85
CA LEU A 81 5.32 25.24 14.23
C LEU A 81 6.63 24.47 14.29
N PHE A 82 6.80 23.47 13.44
CA PHE A 82 8.00 22.64 13.41
C PHE A 82 9.23 23.46 12.99
N SER A 83 9.15 24.21 11.90
CA SER A 83 10.25 25.08 11.45
C SER A 83 10.61 26.14 12.49
N ALA A 84 9.62 26.78 13.12
CA ALA A 84 9.85 27.75 14.21
C ALA A 84 10.54 27.09 15.41
N THR A 85 10.19 25.83 15.71
CA THR A 85 10.84 25.08 16.80
C THR A 85 12.30 24.78 16.47
N ILE A 86 12.63 24.36 15.24
CA ILE A 86 14.03 24.18 14.81
C ILE A 86 14.81 25.49 14.94
N LYS A 87 14.23 26.62 14.49
CA LYS A 87 14.86 27.95 14.64
C LYS A 87 15.12 28.30 16.11
N SER A 88 14.19 27.96 17.02
CA SER A 88 14.37 28.17 18.45
C SER A 88 15.50 27.37 19.08
N LEU A 89 15.90 26.27 18.42
CA LEU A 89 17.05 25.42 18.79
C LEU A 89 18.37 25.89 18.15
N GLY A 90 18.37 27.05 17.48
CA GLY A 90 19.57 27.67 16.93
C GLY A 90 19.97 27.22 15.52
N VAL A 91 19.16 26.44 14.82
CA VAL A 91 19.42 25.96 13.47
C VAL A 91 18.54 26.67 12.45
N LYS A 92 19.07 26.97 11.27
CA LYS A 92 18.31 27.56 10.17
C LYS A 92 17.29 26.57 9.64
N SER A 93 16.06 27.00 9.47
CA SER A 93 14.98 26.19 8.91
C SER A 93 14.02 27.05 8.10
N GLU A 94 13.37 26.48 7.10
CA GLU A 94 12.34 27.12 6.28
C GLU A 94 11.14 26.18 6.20
N PHE A 95 9.90 26.70 6.42
CA PHE A 95 8.71 25.93 6.13
C PHE A 95 8.36 26.08 4.64
N ILE A 96 7.99 24.97 4.01
CA ILE A 96 7.68 24.91 2.58
C ILE A 96 6.24 24.45 2.44
N ASP A 97 5.38 25.31 1.93
CA ASP A 97 3.97 25.06 1.70
C ASP A 97 3.55 25.42 0.26
N PRO A 98 2.33 25.09 -0.21
CA PRO A 98 1.90 25.37 -1.59
C PRO A 98 1.92 26.85 -2.01
N TYR A 99 2.00 27.78 -1.06
CA TYR A 99 2.12 29.23 -1.33
C TYR A 99 3.57 29.69 -1.47
N ASN A 100 4.55 28.86 -1.09
CA ASN A 100 5.96 29.15 -1.23
C ASN A 100 6.41 28.98 -2.69
N GLU A 101 7.31 29.84 -3.17
CA GLU A 101 7.89 29.73 -4.52
C GLU A 101 8.72 28.46 -4.71
N LEU A 102 9.28 27.91 -3.63
CA LEU A 102 10.07 26.68 -3.62
C LEU A 102 9.21 25.42 -3.45
N TRP A 103 7.87 25.53 -3.55
CA TRP A 103 6.99 24.37 -3.41
C TRP A 103 7.27 23.31 -4.49
N PRO A 104 7.65 22.06 -4.10
CA PRO A 104 8.10 21.09 -5.10
C PRO A 104 6.97 20.29 -5.75
N ILE A 105 5.86 19.99 -5.04
CA ILE A 105 4.90 18.96 -5.44
C ILE A 105 3.83 19.52 -6.38
N ILE A 106 3.95 19.19 -7.65
CA ILE A 106 3.02 19.60 -8.71
C ILE A 106 2.07 18.45 -9.03
N THR A 107 0.80 18.77 -9.21
CA THR A 107 -0.25 17.78 -9.43
C THR A 107 -1.20 18.21 -10.56
N ASP A 108 -2.12 17.30 -10.93
CA ASP A 108 -3.28 17.66 -11.73
C ASP A 108 -4.29 18.51 -10.94
N SER A 109 -5.45 18.79 -11.53
CA SER A 109 -6.50 19.64 -10.96
C SER A 109 -7.49 18.89 -10.04
N ASN A 110 -7.27 17.59 -9.77
CA ASN A 110 -8.12 16.86 -8.82
C ASN A 110 -7.87 17.37 -7.40
N SER A 111 -8.89 17.92 -6.76
CA SER A 111 -8.71 18.58 -5.47
C SER A 111 -8.39 17.64 -4.30
N LEU A 112 -8.88 16.39 -4.30
CA LEU A 112 -8.81 15.49 -3.14
C LEU A 112 -7.87 14.31 -3.31
N GLU A 113 -7.68 13.83 -4.55
CA GLU A 113 -6.84 12.67 -4.90
C GLU A 113 -6.04 13.00 -6.16
N ALA A 114 -5.18 14.01 -6.01
CA ALA A 114 -4.43 14.55 -7.12
C ALA A 114 -3.31 13.61 -7.58
N LYS A 115 -3.15 13.49 -8.89
CA LYS A 115 -2.03 12.76 -9.50
C LYS A 115 -0.81 13.67 -9.58
N ILE A 116 0.33 13.14 -9.16
CA ILE A 116 1.59 13.87 -9.15
C ILE A 116 2.17 13.95 -10.58
N ASP A 117 2.55 15.15 -11.00
CA ASP A 117 3.44 15.36 -12.15
C ASP A 117 4.89 15.18 -11.68
N LEU A 118 5.43 13.98 -11.90
CA LEU A 118 6.78 13.63 -11.49
C LEU A 118 7.85 14.51 -12.13
N ASN A 119 7.69 14.85 -13.42
CA ASN A 119 8.68 15.66 -14.14
C ASN A 119 8.73 17.09 -13.59
N ALA A 120 7.57 17.72 -13.40
CA ALA A 120 7.49 19.04 -12.82
C ALA A 120 7.96 19.04 -11.35
N THR A 121 7.61 18.02 -10.58
CA THR A 121 8.03 17.86 -9.18
C THR A 121 9.54 17.71 -9.06
N ASN A 122 10.17 16.84 -9.87
CA ASN A 122 11.64 16.69 -9.90
C ASN A 122 12.34 18.01 -10.21
N LYS A 123 11.85 18.74 -11.20
CA LYS A 123 12.41 20.06 -11.56
C LYS A 123 12.31 21.07 -10.40
N ASN A 124 11.18 21.11 -9.72
CA ASN A 124 10.97 22.06 -8.63
C ASN A 124 11.72 21.64 -7.35
N ALA A 125 11.99 20.34 -7.15
CA ALA A 125 12.76 19.83 -6.01
C ALA A 125 14.22 20.35 -5.99
N GLU A 126 14.76 20.82 -7.11
CA GLU A 126 16.09 21.46 -7.15
C GLU A 126 16.18 22.66 -6.21
N GLY A 127 15.12 23.46 -6.07
CA GLY A 127 15.08 24.54 -5.09
C GLY A 127 15.22 24.08 -3.63
N ILE A 128 14.71 22.89 -3.32
CA ILE A 128 14.89 22.26 -2.00
C ILE A 128 16.35 21.80 -1.81
N LYS A 129 16.97 21.19 -2.86
CA LYS A 129 18.40 20.82 -2.81
C LYS A 129 19.29 22.04 -2.55
N GLU A 130 18.98 23.17 -3.18
CA GLU A 130 19.73 24.43 -2.95
C GLU A 130 19.61 24.92 -1.50
N LEU A 131 18.41 24.87 -0.89
CA LEU A 131 18.23 25.21 0.52
C LEU A 131 19.05 24.32 1.45
N VAL A 132 18.99 23.02 1.21
CA VAL A 132 19.75 22.02 1.99
C VAL A 132 21.26 22.28 1.89
N ASN A 133 21.77 22.59 0.69
CA ASN A 133 23.18 22.90 0.46
C ASN A 133 23.61 24.22 1.15
N GLN A 134 22.68 25.14 1.42
CA GLN A 134 22.92 26.36 2.20
C GLN A 134 22.87 26.13 3.71
N GLY A 135 22.72 24.89 4.17
CA GLY A 135 22.62 24.53 5.58
C GLY A 135 21.27 24.93 6.21
N VAL A 136 20.21 24.97 5.44
CA VAL A 136 18.85 25.23 5.90
C VAL A 136 18.08 23.90 5.95
N ILE A 137 17.37 23.63 7.04
CA ILE A 137 16.49 22.48 7.14
C ILE A 137 15.09 22.85 6.59
N PRO A 138 14.68 22.34 5.41
CA PRO A 138 13.33 22.55 4.90
C PRO A 138 12.33 21.68 5.67
N VAL A 139 11.17 22.25 6.00
CA VAL A 139 10.03 21.55 6.60
C VAL A 139 8.87 21.63 5.63
N ILE A 140 8.60 20.54 4.95
CA ILE A 140 7.62 20.44 3.87
C ILE A 140 6.28 19.99 4.44
N CYS A 141 5.19 20.65 4.03
CA CYS A 141 3.84 20.17 4.30
C CYS A 141 3.66 18.81 3.59
N GLY A 142 3.41 17.74 4.34
CA GLY A 142 2.99 16.48 3.75
C GLY A 142 1.59 16.56 3.17
N PHE A 143 1.13 15.51 2.45
CA PHE A 143 -0.25 15.37 1.99
C PHE A 143 -0.70 16.37 0.89
N LEU A 144 -0.06 17.50 0.74
CA LEU A 144 -0.47 18.59 -0.14
C LEU A 144 0.23 18.54 -1.50
N GLY A 145 -0.47 19.08 -2.51
CA GLY A 145 0.04 19.36 -3.84
C GLY A 145 -0.42 20.72 -4.33
N LYS A 146 0.08 21.14 -5.48
CA LYS A 146 -0.30 22.37 -6.16
C LYS A 146 -0.73 22.04 -7.59
N GLY A 147 -1.98 22.34 -7.89
CA GLY A 147 -2.55 22.15 -9.22
C GLY A 147 -2.13 23.23 -10.22
N PRO A 148 -2.48 23.08 -11.50
CA PRO A 148 -1.98 23.93 -12.60
C PRO A 148 -2.45 25.40 -12.52
N ALA A 149 -3.57 25.70 -11.85
CA ALA A 149 -4.04 27.05 -11.63
C ALA A 149 -3.53 27.64 -10.28
N GLY A 150 -2.61 26.95 -9.60
CA GLY A 150 -2.06 27.35 -8.31
C GLY A 150 -2.93 26.97 -7.11
N GLU A 151 -4.00 26.21 -7.33
CA GLU A 151 -4.89 25.72 -6.28
C GLU A 151 -4.21 24.64 -5.42
N ILE A 152 -4.61 24.57 -4.15
CA ILE A 152 -4.21 23.48 -3.28
C ILE A 152 -4.97 22.22 -3.66
N THR A 153 -4.22 21.13 -3.75
CA THR A 153 -4.73 19.78 -3.92
C THR A 153 -4.23 18.87 -2.79
N THR A 154 -4.84 17.73 -2.60
CA THR A 154 -4.40 16.72 -1.64
C THR A 154 -4.06 15.41 -2.34
N LEU A 155 -3.12 14.64 -1.79
CA LEU A 155 -2.62 13.41 -2.37
C LEU A 155 -3.43 12.15 -1.92
N GLY A 156 -4.58 12.37 -1.28
CA GLY A 156 -5.38 11.29 -0.75
C GLY A 156 -4.81 10.62 0.50
N ARG A 157 -5.33 9.46 0.86
CA ARG A 157 -4.88 8.73 2.06
C ARG A 157 -3.40 8.38 2.00
N GLY A 158 -2.72 8.51 3.13
CA GLY A 158 -1.27 8.29 3.21
C GLY A 158 -0.43 9.36 2.51
N GLY A 159 -1.03 10.48 2.10
CA GLY A 159 -0.37 11.51 1.32
C GLY A 159 0.91 12.09 1.93
N SER A 160 1.06 12.13 3.27
CA SER A 160 2.31 12.55 3.90
C SER A 160 3.43 11.53 3.74
N ASP A 161 3.11 10.23 3.71
CA ASP A 161 4.08 9.17 3.42
C ASP A 161 4.46 9.19 1.94
N VAL A 162 3.47 9.45 1.04
CA VAL A 162 3.73 9.72 -0.39
C VAL A 162 4.72 10.87 -0.54
N THR A 163 4.48 12.00 0.14
CA THR A 163 5.39 13.16 0.12
C THR A 163 6.81 12.78 0.55
N ALA A 164 6.96 11.97 1.60
CA ALA A 164 8.27 11.57 2.09
C ALA A 164 9.05 10.72 1.08
N PHE A 165 8.45 9.69 0.51
CA PHE A 165 9.10 8.84 -0.50
C PHE A 165 9.36 9.61 -1.81
N LEU A 166 8.41 10.43 -2.24
CA LEU A 166 8.56 11.29 -3.41
C LEU A 166 9.74 12.25 -3.25
N MET A 167 9.85 12.92 -2.10
CA MET A 167 10.99 13.81 -1.82
C MET A 167 12.29 13.03 -1.68
N GLY A 168 12.26 11.83 -1.10
CA GLY A 168 13.41 10.92 -1.10
C GLY A 168 13.93 10.68 -2.51
N HIS A 169 13.05 10.29 -3.43
CA HIS A 169 13.38 10.08 -4.83
C HIS A 169 13.87 11.36 -5.54
N CYS A 170 13.12 12.47 -5.46
CA CYS A 170 13.45 13.72 -6.16
C CYS A 170 14.74 14.38 -5.65
N LEU A 171 15.12 14.14 -4.41
CA LEU A 171 16.31 14.73 -3.79
C LEU A 171 17.54 13.79 -3.83
N ASP A 172 17.41 12.60 -4.38
CA ASP A 172 18.43 11.55 -4.35
C ASP A 172 18.92 11.27 -2.91
N ALA A 173 17.97 11.14 -1.98
CA ALA A 173 18.28 10.95 -0.57
C ALA A 173 18.95 9.59 -0.31
N ASN A 174 19.77 9.51 0.71
CA ASN A 174 20.36 8.24 1.16
C ASN A 174 19.36 7.40 1.94
N GLU A 175 18.47 8.05 2.70
CA GLU A 175 17.49 7.36 3.54
C GLU A 175 16.18 8.14 3.67
N VAL A 176 15.05 7.41 3.71
CA VAL A 176 13.74 7.91 4.11
C VAL A 176 13.35 7.30 5.45
N ILE A 177 13.04 8.12 6.44
CA ILE A 177 12.66 7.69 7.78
C ILE A 177 11.22 8.07 8.05
N ILE A 178 10.38 7.06 8.31
CA ILE A 178 8.98 7.26 8.73
C ILE A 178 8.93 7.14 10.25
N VAL A 179 8.66 8.25 10.92
CA VAL A 179 8.52 8.32 12.38
C VAL A 179 7.05 8.24 12.76
N THR A 180 6.70 7.23 13.54
CA THR A 180 5.33 6.90 13.95
C THR A 180 5.27 6.58 15.44
N ASP A 181 4.10 6.17 15.96
CA ASP A 181 3.88 5.82 17.37
C ASP A 181 4.02 4.31 17.66
N VAL A 182 4.40 3.53 16.65
CA VAL A 182 4.73 2.10 16.81
C VAL A 182 6.21 1.85 16.57
N ASP A 183 6.77 0.78 17.15
CA ASP A 183 8.20 0.46 17.06
C ASP A 183 8.67 0.11 15.64
N GLY A 184 7.76 -0.21 14.76
CA GLY A 184 7.96 -0.64 13.39
C GLY A 184 6.85 -1.59 12.98
N VAL A 185 7.12 -2.49 12.06
CA VAL A 185 6.20 -3.56 11.65
C VAL A 185 6.36 -4.72 12.62
N MET A 186 5.24 -5.12 13.23
CA MET A 186 5.20 -6.23 14.18
C MET A 186 4.77 -7.52 13.47
N SER A 187 5.20 -8.67 13.98
CA SER A 187 4.79 -10.00 13.48
C SER A 187 3.27 -10.23 13.57
N THR A 188 2.57 -9.52 14.44
CA THR A 188 1.11 -9.49 14.60
C THR A 188 0.70 -8.22 15.35
N ASP A 189 -0.61 -7.98 15.49
CA ASP A 189 -1.15 -6.86 16.28
C ASP A 189 -0.82 -7.05 17.79
N PRO A 190 0.04 -6.21 18.38
CA PRO A 190 0.48 -6.34 19.77
C PRO A 190 -0.66 -6.11 20.76
N ASN A 191 -1.77 -5.49 20.36
CA ASN A 191 -2.94 -5.30 21.18
C ASN A 191 -3.81 -6.58 21.28
N LYS A 192 -3.61 -7.54 20.37
CA LYS A 192 -4.37 -8.79 20.30
C LYS A 192 -3.58 -10.00 20.81
N ILE A 193 -2.27 -10.00 20.60
CA ILE A 193 -1.42 -11.16 20.92
C ILE A 193 -0.21 -10.70 21.73
N GLU A 194 -0.08 -11.21 22.94
CA GLU A 194 1.16 -11.06 23.74
C GLU A 194 2.30 -11.82 23.06
N GLY A 195 3.48 -11.17 22.95
CA GLY A 195 4.64 -11.76 22.29
C GLY A 195 4.77 -11.43 20.80
N ALA A 196 4.05 -10.40 20.32
CA ALA A 196 4.33 -9.82 19.01
C ALA A 196 5.80 -9.34 18.95
N GLU A 197 6.52 -9.75 17.92
CA GLU A 197 7.93 -9.42 17.72
C GLU A 197 8.10 -8.33 16.65
N LEU A 198 9.05 -7.43 16.86
CA LEU A 198 9.41 -6.41 15.88
C LEU A 198 10.18 -7.09 14.73
N LEU A 199 9.74 -6.85 13.49
CA LEU A 199 10.47 -7.29 12.32
C LEU A 199 11.65 -6.37 12.06
N ASP A 200 12.85 -6.92 11.92
CA ASP A 200 14.06 -6.15 11.57
C ASP A 200 13.95 -5.58 10.14
N ALA A 201 13.30 -6.32 9.24
CA ALA A 201 13.11 -5.92 7.86
C ALA A 201 11.84 -6.53 7.28
N ILE A 202 11.26 -5.87 6.29
CA ILE A 202 10.11 -6.32 5.51
C ILE A 202 10.27 -5.85 4.06
N SER A 203 9.84 -6.64 3.10
CA SER A 203 9.83 -6.21 1.71
C SER A 203 8.69 -5.20 1.45
N VAL A 204 8.85 -4.39 0.40
CA VAL A 204 7.79 -3.47 -0.06
C VAL A 204 6.50 -4.24 -0.36
N GLU A 205 6.61 -5.43 -0.95
CA GLU A 205 5.45 -6.26 -1.30
C GLU A 205 4.73 -6.80 -0.07
N GLU A 206 5.47 -7.37 0.88
CA GLU A 206 4.89 -7.86 2.15
C GLU A 206 4.24 -6.71 2.93
N LEU A 207 4.91 -5.55 3.00
CA LEU A 207 4.37 -4.37 3.70
C LEU A 207 3.09 -3.85 3.02
N ARG A 208 3.05 -3.85 1.68
CA ARG A 208 1.85 -3.53 0.92
C ARG A 208 0.72 -4.48 1.26
N ASP A 209 0.97 -5.78 1.23
CA ASP A 209 -0.05 -6.79 1.51
C ASP A 209 -0.55 -6.68 2.95
N LEU A 210 0.33 -6.49 3.93
CA LEU A 210 -0.07 -6.25 5.33
C LEU A 210 -0.92 -5.00 5.48
N ALA A 211 -0.53 -3.89 4.87
CA ALA A 211 -1.26 -2.62 4.93
C ALA A 211 -2.64 -2.74 4.27
N THR A 212 -2.73 -3.49 3.18
CA THR A 212 -3.98 -3.79 2.48
C THR A 212 -4.92 -4.63 3.34
N HIS A 213 -4.39 -5.52 4.19
CA HIS A 213 -5.18 -6.35 5.12
C HIS A 213 -5.44 -5.68 6.49
N GLY A 214 -5.21 -4.36 6.59
CA GLY A 214 -5.61 -3.55 7.74
C GLY A 214 -4.50 -3.26 8.75
N ALA A 215 -3.26 -3.60 8.49
CA ALA A 215 -2.13 -3.15 9.30
C ALA A 215 -1.94 -1.64 9.13
N GLN A 216 -2.10 -0.87 10.20
CA GLN A 216 -2.02 0.59 10.19
C GLN A 216 -0.57 1.08 10.39
N VAL A 217 0.36 0.69 9.53
CA VAL A 217 1.77 1.10 9.66
C VAL A 217 2.14 2.12 8.59
N LEU A 218 1.78 1.85 7.34
CA LEU A 218 2.06 2.71 6.18
C LEU A 218 0.97 2.50 5.14
N HIS A 219 0.57 3.56 4.43
CA HIS A 219 -0.43 3.41 3.37
C HIS A 219 0.21 2.83 2.10
N PRO A 220 -0.39 1.81 1.44
CA PRO A 220 0.19 1.14 0.26
C PRO A 220 0.55 2.09 -0.87
N HIS A 221 -0.27 3.14 -1.08
CA HIS A 221 -0.05 4.14 -2.12
C HIS A 221 1.30 4.86 -2.00
N ALA A 222 1.82 5.03 -0.78
CA ALA A 222 3.11 5.68 -0.56
C ALA A 222 4.28 4.86 -1.08
N LEU A 223 4.17 3.54 -1.06
CA LEU A 223 5.24 2.63 -1.48
C LEU A 223 5.55 2.71 -2.98
N LYS A 224 4.63 3.22 -3.81
CA LYS A 224 4.86 3.51 -5.24
C LYS A 224 6.06 4.41 -5.48
N TYR A 225 6.33 5.32 -4.55
CA TYR A 225 7.37 6.32 -4.68
C TYR A 225 8.66 5.93 -3.95
N LYS A 226 8.70 4.72 -3.37
CA LYS A 226 9.94 4.22 -2.75
C LYS A 226 10.94 3.84 -3.83
N ASP A 227 11.98 4.63 -3.94
CA ASP A 227 13.10 4.34 -4.84
C ASP A 227 13.86 3.09 -4.35
N PRO A 228 14.17 2.13 -5.25
CA PRO A 228 14.91 0.92 -4.89
C PRO A 228 16.31 1.18 -4.32
N LEU A 229 16.94 2.27 -4.74
CA LEU A 229 18.30 2.63 -4.33
C LEU A 229 18.36 3.39 -3.01
N ILE A 230 17.20 3.83 -2.50
CA ILE A 230 17.11 4.62 -1.27
C ILE A 230 16.71 3.73 -0.11
N SER A 231 17.51 3.73 0.96
CA SER A 231 17.17 3.05 2.21
C SER A 231 15.89 3.65 2.81
N ALA A 232 15.04 2.80 3.37
CA ALA A 232 13.86 3.29 4.08
C ALA A 232 13.64 2.49 5.37
N LYS A 233 13.16 3.17 6.41
CA LYS A 233 12.82 2.51 7.68
C LYS A 233 11.67 3.19 8.41
N ILE A 234 11.02 2.42 9.27
CA ILE A 234 9.96 2.87 10.18
C ILE A 234 10.51 2.80 11.61
N ILE A 235 10.39 3.88 12.36
CA ILE A 235 10.88 3.97 13.74
C ILE A 235 9.84 4.57 14.67
N ASN A 236 9.97 4.25 15.97
CA ASN A 236 9.10 4.83 16.98
C ASN A 236 9.57 6.24 17.38
N PHE A 237 8.64 7.17 17.40
CA PHE A 237 8.82 8.52 17.94
C PHE A 237 9.33 8.52 19.41
N ALA A 238 8.93 7.52 20.22
CA ALA A 238 9.32 7.45 21.62
C ALA A 238 10.83 7.38 21.82
N ASN A 239 11.57 6.85 20.85
CA ASN A 239 13.04 6.72 20.92
C ASN A 239 13.75 8.08 20.92
N GLY A 240 13.19 9.11 20.26
CA GLY A 240 13.77 10.46 20.18
C GLY A 240 15.10 10.54 19.43
N ASP A 241 15.47 9.48 18.70
CA ASP A 241 16.69 9.31 17.94
C ASP A 241 16.36 8.74 16.56
N LEU A 242 16.74 9.44 15.50
CA LEU A 242 16.49 9.04 14.11
C LEU A 242 17.36 7.84 13.67
N THR A 243 18.41 7.54 14.40
CA THR A 243 19.28 6.38 14.15
C THR A 243 18.82 5.11 14.88
N SER A 244 17.74 5.20 15.67
CA SER A 244 17.21 4.07 16.42
C SER A 244 16.80 2.91 15.52
N LYS A 245 16.80 1.70 16.12
CA LYS A 245 16.28 0.51 15.46
C LYS A 245 14.78 0.66 15.16
N GLY A 246 14.37 0.04 14.09
CA GLY A 246 13.01 -0.06 13.62
C GLY A 246 12.93 -1.11 12.53
N THR A 247 11.93 -1.11 11.72
CA THR A 247 11.80 -2.04 10.58
C THR A 247 12.33 -1.40 9.31
N SER A 248 13.32 -2.03 8.67
CA SER A 248 13.82 -1.62 7.35
C SER A 248 12.86 -2.06 6.25
N ILE A 249 12.59 -1.18 5.28
CA ILE A 249 11.76 -1.49 4.11
C ILE A 249 12.69 -1.84 2.95
N LEU A 250 12.70 -3.11 2.55
CA LEU A 250 13.63 -3.68 1.58
C LEU A 250 13.01 -3.78 0.18
N GLY A 251 13.88 -3.66 -0.82
CA GLY A 251 13.56 -3.89 -2.22
C GLY A 251 12.99 -2.67 -2.95
N PRO A 252 12.97 -2.77 -4.28
CA PRO A 252 12.21 -1.87 -5.10
C PRO A 252 10.72 -2.14 -4.90
N PHE A 253 9.94 -1.14 -5.14
CA PHE A 253 8.66 -1.37 -5.76
C PHE A 253 8.98 -1.87 -7.18
N GLU A 254 8.93 -3.17 -7.42
CA GLU A 254 9.10 -3.72 -8.76
C GLU A 254 7.85 -3.39 -9.59
N GLY A 255 7.96 -2.33 -10.33
CA GLY A 255 6.96 -1.85 -11.27
C GLY A 255 6.22 -0.61 -10.80
N GLU A 256 5.86 0.23 -11.77
CA GLU A 256 4.62 0.99 -11.65
C GLU A 256 3.60 0.02 -11.06
N MET A 257 2.78 0.45 -10.10
CA MET A 257 1.56 -0.30 -9.77
C MET A 257 0.64 -0.22 -11.00
N LEU A 258 1.14 -0.74 -12.09
CA LEU A 258 0.36 -0.99 -13.27
C LEU A 258 -0.61 -2.08 -12.87
N LYS A 259 -1.87 -1.77 -13.08
CA LYS A 259 -2.83 -2.82 -13.30
C LYS A 259 -2.11 -3.81 -14.21
N CYS A 260 -1.76 -4.96 -13.72
CA CYS A 260 -1.12 -5.97 -14.54
C CYS A 260 -2.01 -7.19 -14.66
N VAL A 261 -2.01 -7.78 -15.84
CA VAL A 261 -2.68 -9.04 -16.10
C VAL A 261 -1.62 -10.07 -16.39
N THR A 262 -1.66 -11.17 -15.68
CA THR A 262 -0.74 -12.29 -15.93
C THR A 262 -1.53 -13.54 -16.27
N LEU A 263 -1.04 -14.28 -17.26
CA LEU A 263 -1.53 -15.61 -17.59
C LEU A 263 -0.56 -16.65 -17.04
N TYR A 264 -1.05 -17.58 -16.22
CA TYR A 264 -0.23 -18.68 -15.76
C TYR A 264 0.14 -19.58 -16.96
N LYS A 265 1.43 -19.91 -17.10
CA LYS A 265 2.01 -20.49 -18.32
C LYS A 265 1.60 -21.96 -18.60
N ASP A 266 1.27 -22.69 -17.56
CA ASP A 266 0.97 -24.12 -17.68
C ASP A 266 -0.53 -24.37 -17.49
N PRO A 267 -1.12 -25.38 -18.13
CA PRO A 267 -2.52 -25.73 -17.90
C PRO A 267 -2.73 -26.22 -16.46
N ILE A 268 -3.86 -25.86 -15.91
CA ILE A 268 -4.29 -26.18 -14.55
C ILE A 268 -5.45 -27.16 -14.62
N SER A 269 -5.50 -28.13 -13.74
CA SER A 269 -6.62 -29.03 -13.61
C SER A 269 -7.48 -28.68 -12.41
N LEU A 270 -8.77 -28.65 -12.63
CA LEU A 270 -9.80 -28.49 -11.62
C LEU A 270 -10.21 -29.87 -11.08
N ILE A 271 -10.14 -30.07 -9.76
CA ILE A 271 -10.68 -31.25 -9.09
C ILE A 271 -11.82 -30.80 -8.20
N ALA A 272 -13.03 -31.21 -8.52
CA ALA A 272 -14.21 -30.90 -7.70
C ALA A 272 -14.51 -32.11 -6.80
N ILE A 273 -14.61 -31.86 -5.51
CA ILE A 273 -14.96 -32.84 -4.47
C ILE A 273 -16.34 -32.47 -3.96
N VAL A 274 -17.25 -33.40 -3.94
CA VAL A 274 -18.63 -33.18 -3.48
C VAL A 274 -18.96 -34.03 -2.26
N GLY A 275 -19.80 -33.47 -1.40
CA GLY A 275 -20.26 -34.16 -0.19
C GLY A 275 -21.37 -33.37 0.50
N GLU A 276 -22.02 -33.99 1.47
CA GLU A 276 -23.12 -33.37 2.18
C GLU A 276 -22.59 -32.56 3.40
N ALA A 277 -23.05 -31.32 3.52
CA ALA A 277 -22.75 -30.45 4.68
C ALA A 277 -21.23 -30.29 4.99
N MET A 278 -20.39 -30.25 3.96
CA MET A 278 -18.92 -30.22 4.09
C MET A 278 -18.40 -29.04 4.92
N LEU A 279 -19.05 -27.86 4.83
CA LEU A 279 -18.69 -26.69 5.61
C LEU A 279 -18.89 -26.85 7.13
N LYS A 280 -19.70 -27.83 7.55
CA LYS A 280 -19.93 -28.13 8.98
C LYS A 280 -18.88 -29.08 9.57
N LYS A 281 -18.05 -29.70 8.74
CA LYS A 281 -17.04 -30.65 9.19
C LYS A 281 -15.72 -29.96 9.46
N VAL A 282 -15.44 -29.75 10.73
CA VAL A 282 -14.17 -29.16 11.18
C VAL A 282 -12.98 -30.04 10.73
N GLY A 283 -11.95 -29.39 10.19
CA GLY A 283 -10.70 -30.06 9.81
C GLY A 283 -10.73 -30.75 8.42
N LEU A 284 -11.84 -30.69 7.67
CA LEU A 284 -11.90 -31.31 6.32
C LEU A 284 -10.89 -30.68 5.37
N MET A 285 -10.82 -29.34 5.34
CA MET A 285 -9.85 -28.63 4.51
C MET A 285 -8.41 -28.99 4.88
N ALA A 286 -8.11 -29.09 6.20
CA ALA A 286 -6.78 -29.49 6.66
C ALA A 286 -6.39 -30.87 6.16
N LYS A 287 -7.31 -31.84 6.16
CA LYS A 287 -7.05 -33.20 5.62
C LYS A 287 -6.74 -33.17 4.13
N LEU A 288 -7.53 -32.43 3.33
CA LEU A 288 -7.33 -32.30 1.89
C LEU A 288 -5.99 -31.65 1.56
N THR A 289 -5.69 -30.53 2.21
CA THR A 289 -4.44 -29.78 1.95
C THR A 289 -3.21 -30.55 2.44
N THR A 290 -3.30 -31.22 3.60
CA THR A 290 -2.19 -32.05 4.13
C THR A 290 -1.90 -33.25 3.23
N ALA A 291 -2.91 -33.90 2.69
CA ALA A 291 -2.72 -35.01 1.78
C ALA A 291 -1.97 -34.60 0.50
N LEU A 292 -2.32 -33.48 -0.08
CA LEU A 292 -1.64 -32.92 -1.25
C LEU A 292 -0.21 -32.48 -0.91
N ALA A 293 -0.04 -31.77 0.21
CA ALA A 293 1.26 -31.25 0.65
C ALA A 293 2.28 -32.37 0.94
N ASN A 294 1.86 -33.48 1.59
CA ASN A 294 2.73 -34.62 1.89
C ASN A 294 3.31 -35.28 0.63
N ASP A 295 2.63 -35.17 -0.47
CA ASP A 295 3.05 -35.70 -1.78
C ASP A 295 3.68 -34.62 -2.69
N GLY A 296 3.95 -33.43 -2.16
CA GLY A 296 4.63 -32.33 -2.86
C GLY A 296 3.75 -31.64 -3.93
N ILE A 297 2.44 -31.75 -3.84
CA ILE A 297 1.51 -31.14 -4.79
C ILE A 297 1.12 -29.74 -4.30
N ASN A 298 1.43 -28.73 -5.10
CA ASN A 298 1.06 -27.36 -4.82
C ASN A 298 -0.40 -27.06 -5.22
N ILE A 299 -1.11 -26.33 -4.37
CA ILE A 299 -2.47 -25.86 -4.63
C ILE A 299 -2.37 -24.43 -5.17
N LEU A 300 -2.83 -24.22 -6.41
CA LEU A 300 -2.83 -22.92 -7.08
C LEU A 300 -4.06 -22.07 -6.74
N GLY A 301 -5.15 -22.73 -6.35
CA GLY A 301 -6.37 -22.08 -5.90
C GLY A 301 -7.31 -23.09 -5.29
N MET A 302 -8.19 -22.63 -4.43
CA MET A 302 -9.21 -23.47 -3.80
C MET A 302 -10.45 -22.65 -3.48
N SER A 303 -11.62 -23.22 -3.74
CA SER A 303 -12.88 -22.65 -3.31
C SER A 303 -13.72 -23.67 -2.56
N ALA A 304 -14.55 -23.20 -1.63
CA ALA A 304 -15.42 -24.05 -0.82
C ALA A 304 -16.84 -23.53 -0.86
N GLY A 305 -17.70 -24.33 -1.45
CA GLY A 305 -19.15 -24.13 -1.42
C GLY A 305 -19.82 -24.99 -0.35
N GLN A 306 -21.14 -24.90 -0.27
CA GLN A 306 -21.92 -25.63 0.74
C GLN A 306 -21.75 -27.16 0.65
N ASN A 307 -21.70 -27.70 -0.56
CA ASN A 307 -21.65 -29.14 -0.85
C ASN A 307 -20.50 -29.51 -1.79
N SER A 308 -19.55 -28.61 -2.02
CA SER A 308 -18.41 -28.87 -2.90
C SER A 308 -17.17 -28.11 -2.45
N ILE A 309 -16.01 -28.71 -2.67
CA ILE A 309 -14.70 -28.06 -2.61
C ILE A 309 -14.06 -28.25 -3.97
N THR A 310 -13.61 -27.15 -4.54
CA THR A 310 -12.84 -27.15 -5.80
C THR A 310 -11.38 -26.89 -5.48
N VAL A 311 -10.48 -27.69 -6.02
CA VAL A 311 -9.03 -27.54 -5.87
C VAL A 311 -8.41 -27.39 -7.26
N PHE A 312 -7.55 -26.42 -7.44
CA PHE A 312 -6.81 -26.18 -8.66
C PHE A 312 -5.34 -26.57 -8.45
N VAL A 313 -4.87 -27.49 -9.26
CA VAL A 313 -3.49 -27.99 -9.23
C VAL A 313 -2.88 -27.94 -10.62
N ASN A 314 -1.55 -27.95 -10.70
CA ASN A 314 -0.88 -28.05 -12.01
C ASN A 314 -1.34 -29.32 -12.74
N LYS A 315 -1.53 -29.23 -14.05
CA LYS A 315 -1.94 -30.40 -14.91
C LYS A 315 -1.01 -31.59 -14.75
N ALA A 316 0.27 -31.36 -14.59
CA ALA A 316 1.26 -32.39 -14.40
C ALA A 316 0.99 -33.26 -13.15
N ASP A 317 0.41 -32.67 -12.10
CA ASP A 317 0.12 -33.30 -10.83
C ASP A 317 -1.30 -33.82 -10.73
N SER A 318 -2.15 -33.54 -11.71
CA SER A 318 -3.61 -33.78 -11.64
C SER A 318 -4.00 -35.22 -11.34
N ASN A 319 -3.37 -36.21 -12.01
CA ASN A 319 -3.67 -37.62 -11.80
C ASN A 319 -3.27 -38.09 -10.40
N LYS A 320 -2.12 -37.63 -9.90
CA LYS A 320 -1.64 -37.97 -8.56
C LYS A 320 -2.55 -37.35 -7.50
N ALA A 321 -2.88 -36.04 -7.66
CA ALA A 321 -3.81 -35.34 -6.79
C ALA A 321 -5.20 -36.01 -6.76
N TYR A 322 -5.69 -36.41 -7.92
CA TYR A 322 -6.99 -37.10 -8.05
C TYR A 322 -7.03 -38.41 -7.25
N LEU A 323 -5.98 -39.24 -7.34
CA LEU A 323 -5.89 -40.51 -6.62
C LEU A 323 -5.82 -40.30 -5.10
N LEU A 324 -5.03 -39.35 -4.64
CA LEU A 324 -4.90 -39.00 -3.20
C LEU A 324 -6.23 -38.50 -2.63
N LEU A 325 -6.88 -37.60 -3.34
CA LEU A 325 -8.17 -37.05 -2.92
C LEU A 325 -9.29 -38.13 -2.98
N HIS A 326 -9.23 -39.08 -3.91
CA HIS A 326 -10.15 -40.18 -3.95
C HIS A 326 -10.02 -41.09 -2.73
N GLN A 327 -8.81 -41.35 -2.27
CA GLN A 327 -8.59 -42.12 -1.05
C GLN A 327 -9.25 -41.41 0.16
N LEU A 328 -9.13 -40.10 0.27
CA LEU A 328 -9.79 -39.33 1.31
C LEU A 328 -11.33 -39.35 1.22
N VAL A 329 -11.88 -39.42 -0.01
CA VAL A 329 -13.32 -39.59 -0.21
C VAL A 329 -13.79 -40.91 0.39
N ILE A 330 -13.03 -41.99 0.19
CA ILE A 330 -13.35 -43.32 0.75
C ILE A 330 -13.22 -43.33 2.28
N GLU A 331 -12.25 -42.60 2.84
CA GLU A 331 -11.97 -42.60 4.27
C GLU A 331 -12.83 -41.60 5.07
N THR A 332 -13.65 -40.79 4.40
CA THR A 332 -14.36 -39.66 5.05
C THR A 332 -15.86 -39.69 4.78
N ASP A 333 -16.65 -39.99 5.79
CA ASP A 333 -18.11 -40.15 5.71
C ASP A 333 -18.92 -39.00 5.10
N VAL A 334 -18.36 -37.78 5.10
CA VAL A 334 -19.01 -36.57 4.57
C VAL A 334 -18.69 -36.30 3.10
N LEU A 335 -17.71 -37.00 2.52
CA LEU A 335 -17.36 -36.89 1.12
C LEU A 335 -18.05 -38.00 0.33
N SER A 336 -18.67 -37.67 -0.80
CA SER A 336 -19.44 -38.60 -1.59
C SER A 336 -18.74 -39.00 -2.90
N SER A 337 -18.12 -38.03 -3.56
CA SER A 337 -17.49 -38.25 -4.87
C SER A 337 -16.52 -37.13 -5.22
N LEU A 338 -15.70 -37.37 -6.23
CA LEU A 338 -14.89 -36.34 -6.86
C LEU A 338 -14.87 -36.49 -8.38
N SER A 339 -14.62 -35.40 -9.08
CA SER A 339 -14.47 -35.39 -10.52
C SER A 339 -13.25 -34.58 -10.92
N LEU A 340 -12.56 -35.01 -11.97
CA LEU A 340 -11.51 -34.24 -12.63
C LEU A 340 -12.18 -33.46 -13.77
N GLY A 341 -12.06 -32.14 -13.69
CA GLY A 341 -12.60 -31.20 -14.68
C GLY A 341 -11.69 -31.06 -15.90
N ARG A 342 -12.03 -30.05 -16.72
CA ARG A 342 -11.24 -29.70 -17.91
C ARG A 342 -9.93 -29.00 -17.51
N ASP A 343 -9.05 -28.93 -18.49
CA ASP A 343 -7.87 -28.05 -18.36
C ASP A 343 -8.30 -26.60 -18.37
N THR A 344 -7.76 -25.84 -17.44
CA THR A 344 -8.12 -24.43 -17.21
C THR A 344 -6.89 -23.52 -17.32
N ALA A 345 -7.12 -22.30 -17.75
CA ALA A 345 -6.16 -21.20 -17.68
C ALA A 345 -6.46 -20.32 -16.46
N MET A 346 -5.43 -19.94 -15.73
CA MET A 346 -5.53 -19.00 -14.62
C MET A 346 -5.00 -17.63 -15.05
N ILE A 347 -5.85 -16.64 -14.94
CA ILE A 347 -5.53 -15.25 -15.24
C ILE A 347 -5.61 -14.46 -13.92
N THR A 348 -4.54 -13.79 -13.57
CA THR A 348 -4.50 -12.96 -12.39
C THR A 348 -4.42 -11.49 -12.81
N PHE A 349 -5.42 -10.74 -12.43
CA PHE A 349 -5.45 -9.30 -12.52
C PHE A 349 -5.01 -8.72 -11.17
N VAL A 350 -3.97 -7.91 -11.16
CA VAL A 350 -3.48 -7.22 -9.97
C VAL A 350 -3.71 -5.72 -10.15
N SER A 351 -4.30 -5.10 -9.16
CA SER A 351 -4.44 -3.65 -9.07
C SER A 351 -4.50 -3.23 -7.60
N PRO A 352 -3.82 -2.15 -7.22
CA PRO A 352 -3.91 -1.62 -5.86
C PRO A 352 -5.29 -1.06 -5.53
N ASP A 353 -6.04 -0.67 -6.56
CA ASP A 353 -7.28 0.10 -6.42
C ASP A 353 -8.54 -0.81 -6.49
N ILE A 354 -8.40 -2.14 -6.41
CA ILE A 354 -9.53 -3.08 -6.54
C ILE A 354 -10.65 -2.76 -5.54
N ILE A 355 -10.29 -2.48 -4.29
CA ILE A 355 -11.28 -2.20 -3.24
C ILE A 355 -11.89 -0.81 -3.39
N GLU A 356 -11.11 0.14 -3.88
CA GLU A 356 -11.51 1.55 -3.96
C GLU A 356 -12.19 1.90 -5.28
N THR A 357 -12.17 0.97 -6.27
CA THR A 357 -12.75 1.18 -7.59
C THR A 357 -14.06 0.37 -7.75
N PRO A 358 -15.22 0.97 -7.49
CA PRO A 358 -16.50 0.29 -7.74
C PRO A 358 -16.62 -0.10 -9.21
N GLY A 359 -17.00 -1.36 -9.47
CA GLY A 359 -17.24 -1.85 -10.83
C GLY A 359 -16.05 -2.55 -11.49
N ILE A 360 -14.86 -2.55 -10.91
CA ILE A 360 -13.65 -3.13 -11.51
C ILE A 360 -13.83 -4.61 -11.92
N ILE A 361 -14.56 -5.41 -11.14
CA ILE A 361 -14.88 -6.80 -11.52
C ILE A 361 -15.75 -6.82 -12.77
N SER A 362 -16.71 -5.89 -12.90
CA SER A 362 -17.53 -5.77 -14.10
C SER A 362 -16.69 -5.43 -15.32
N ASP A 363 -15.77 -4.49 -15.16
CA ASP A 363 -14.89 -4.04 -16.25
C ASP A 363 -13.99 -5.18 -16.77
N ILE A 364 -13.48 -6.03 -15.87
CA ILE A 364 -12.67 -7.20 -16.22
C ILE A 364 -13.53 -8.30 -16.88
N THR A 365 -14.76 -8.52 -16.41
CA THR A 365 -15.59 -9.65 -16.84
C THR A 365 -16.46 -9.34 -18.06
N GLU A 366 -16.82 -8.09 -18.30
CA GLU A 366 -17.66 -7.68 -19.42
C GLU A 366 -17.03 -7.97 -20.81
N PRO A 367 -15.73 -7.78 -21.06
CA PRO A 367 -15.09 -8.23 -22.29
C PRO A 367 -15.18 -9.72 -22.54
N LEU A 368 -15.07 -10.52 -21.47
CA LEU A 368 -15.20 -11.98 -21.56
C LEU A 368 -16.62 -12.38 -21.96
N ARG A 369 -17.62 -11.77 -21.31
CA ARG A 369 -19.04 -11.95 -21.65
C ARG A 369 -19.33 -11.63 -23.11
N LYS A 370 -18.84 -10.47 -23.60
CA LYS A 370 -19.04 -10.04 -25.00
C LYS A 370 -18.40 -10.99 -26.01
N ASN A 371 -17.35 -11.68 -25.61
CA ASN A 371 -16.62 -12.64 -26.46
C ASN A 371 -17.01 -14.09 -26.21
N ASN A 372 -18.07 -14.33 -25.45
CA ASN A 372 -18.62 -15.65 -25.15
C ASN A 372 -17.64 -16.58 -24.42
N ILE A 373 -16.75 -16.01 -23.59
CA ILE A 373 -15.83 -16.74 -22.74
C ILE A 373 -16.47 -16.94 -21.37
N ASN A 374 -16.59 -18.20 -20.95
CA ASN A 374 -17.16 -18.55 -19.65
C ASN A 374 -16.09 -18.52 -18.55
N ILE A 375 -16.46 -17.95 -17.40
CA ILE A 375 -15.63 -17.97 -16.18
C ILE A 375 -16.06 -19.18 -15.36
N LEU A 376 -15.11 -20.10 -15.12
CA LEU A 376 -15.35 -21.32 -14.35
C LEU A 376 -15.32 -21.04 -12.84
N GLU A 377 -14.40 -20.19 -12.42
CA GLU A 377 -14.25 -19.74 -11.05
C GLU A 377 -13.66 -18.30 -11.03
N ILE A 378 -14.04 -17.51 -10.05
CA ILE A 378 -13.48 -16.19 -9.80
C ILE A 378 -13.24 -16.05 -8.30
N THR A 379 -12.04 -15.64 -7.92
CA THR A 379 -11.72 -15.29 -6.55
C THR A 379 -11.14 -13.88 -6.53
N SER A 380 -11.43 -13.13 -5.50
CA SER A 380 -10.90 -11.78 -5.34
C SER A 380 -10.30 -11.59 -3.96
N SER A 381 -9.18 -10.91 -3.94
CA SER A 381 -8.55 -10.34 -2.75
C SER A 381 -8.62 -8.82 -2.83
N GLN A 382 -7.96 -8.16 -1.92
CA GLN A 382 -7.91 -6.70 -1.91
C GLN A 382 -7.06 -6.11 -3.06
N THR A 383 -6.12 -6.88 -3.58
CA THR A 383 -5.16 -6.43 -4.61
C THR A 383 -5.18 -7.27 -5.88
N ALA A 384 -5.91 -8.38 -5.90
CA ALA A 384 -5.93 -9.28 -7.05
C ALA A 384 -7.33 -9.87 -7.29
N VAL A 385 -7.65 -10.07 -8.57
CA VAL A 385 -8.77 -10.90 -9.03
C VAL A 385 -8.16 -12.03 -9.83
N VAL A 386 -8.45 -13.27 -9.42
CA VAL A 386 -8.02 -14.48 -10.13
C VAL A 386 -9.23 -15.10 -10.83
N LEU A 387 -9.10 -15.30 -12.12
CA LEU A 387 -10.13 -15.90 -12.96
C LEU A 387 -9.62 -17.24 -13.52
N PHE A 388 -10.48 -18.22 -13.53
CA PHE A 388 -10.25 -19.50 -14.20
C PHE A 388 -11.22 -19.62 -15.38
N VAL A 389 -10.67 -19.84 -16.58
CA VAL A 389 -11.41 -20.04 -17.81
C VAL A 389 -10.99 -21.34 -18.47
N ASP A 390 -11.71 -21.83 -19.49
CA ASP A 390 -11.24 -22.99 -20.27
C ASP A 390 -9.85 -22.68 -20.86
N TRP A 391 -8.96 -23.68 -20.87
CA TRP A 391 -7.57 -23.50 -21.34
C TRP A 391 -7.48 -22.92 -22.73
N GLU A 392 -8.35 -23.33 -23.63
CA GLU A 392 -8.38 -22.86 -25.03
C GLU A 392 -8.72 -21.35 -25.14
N ASP A 393 -9.42 -20.82 -24.15
CA ASP A 393 -9.80 -19.39 -24.08
C ASP A 393 -8.77 -18.53 -23.36
N GLY A 394 -7.77 -19.12 -22.72
CA GLY A 394 -6.84 -18.43 -21.80
C GLY A 394 -6.11 -17.25 -22.42
N GLU A 395 -5.47 -17.43 -23.58
CA GLU A 395 -4.74 -16.36 -24.27
C GLU A 395 -5.67 -15.24 -24.74
N LYS A 396 -6.84 -15.61 -25.26
CA LYS A 396 -7.84 -14.64 -25.71
C LYS A 396 -8.40 -13.83 -24.52
N ALA A 397 -8.71 -14.50 -23.43
CA ALA A 397 -9.20 -13.86 -22.22
C ALA A 397 -8.15 -12.90 -21.61
N HIS A 398 -6.90 -13.35 -21.52
CA HIS A 398 -5.79 -12.52 -21.07
C HIS A 398 -5.65 -11.23 -21.88
N LYS A 399 -5.66 -11.35 -23.22
CA LYS A 399 -5.57 -10.20 -24.13
C LYS A 399 -6.74 -9.23 -23.93
N LEU A 400 -7.97 -9.73 -23.85
CA LEU A 400 -9.17 -8.91 -23.68
C LEU A 400 -9.17 -8.13 -22.35
N ILE A 401 -8.68 -8.75 -21.27
CA ILE A 401 -8.57 -8.10 -19.97
C ILE A 401 -7.45 -7.05 -20.00
N THR A 402 -6.35 -7.34 -20.68
CA THR A 402 -5.22 -6.37 -20.81
C THR A 402 -5.66 -5.13 -21.57
N GLU A 403 -6.43 -5.26 -22.66
CA GLU A 403 -6.95 -4.14 -23.46
C GLU A 403 -7.88 -3.20 -22.68
N VAL A 404 -8.49 -3.65 -21.58
CA VAL A 404 -9.34 -2.80 -20.70
C VAL A 404 -8.49 -1.89 -19.82
N LEU A 405 -7.21 -2.21 -19.64
CA LEU A 405 -6.31 -1.51 -18.72
C LEU A 405 -5.53 -0.35 -19.37
N GLU A 406 -5.53 -0.33 -20.69
CA GLU A 406 -4.98 0.74 -21.51
C GLU A 406 -6.02 1.86 -21.70
#